data_7ac0e6efd6728d5f97bc945d67bd39cf
#
_entry.id   7ac0e6efd6728d5f97bc945d67bd39cf
#
_cell.length_a   1.000
_cell.length_b   1.000
_cell.length_c   1.000
_cell.angle_alpha   90.00
_cell.angle_beta   90.00
_cell.angle_gamma   90.00
#
_symmetry.space_group_name_H-M   'P 1'
#
loop_
_entity.id
_entity.type
_entity.pdbx_description
1 polymer ?
#
loop_
_entity_poly.entity_id
_entity_poly.type
_entity_poly.pdbx_seq_one_letter_code
_entity_poly.pdbx_strand_id
1 'polypeptide(L)'
;MGYSASRPDSVLWTDDLIQAELAKTEFGVKRAWTEIIADQTMLAGQITDAERQRIVASLVGMNYTATYFESGIMLKAVEMSDATPWRFPFKQIVEIFQKPTGNLQGLLGVSVDFLIKLYRENYLPESRCRVVTALLDALWRSVPLRLPLLHIRRNSAQFFGLNSVGQNQFDRCFDQ
;
A
#
# COMPACT_ATOMS: atom_id res chain seq x y z
N MET A 1 23.92 -24.38 -5.48
CA MET A 1 22.63 -24.65 -4.81
C MET A 1 21.98 -25.83 -5.51
N GLY A 2 21.83 -26.97 -4.83
CA GLY A 2 21.25 -28.18 -5.43
C GLY A 2 19.73 -28.12 -5.38
N TYR A 3 19.09 -28.04 -6.53
CA TYR A 3 17.64 -28.21 -6.64
C TYR A 3 17.29 -29.68 -6.43
N SER A 4 16.64 -29.98 -5.33
CA SER A 4 16.01 -31.31 -5.15
C SER A 4 14.70 -31.35 -5.95
N ALA A 5 14.82 -31.53 -7.25
CA ALA A 5 13.74 -31.44 -8.24
C ALA A 5 12.79 -32.66 -8.28
N SER A 6 12.76 -33.49 -7.24
CA SER A 6 12.07 -34.80 -7.31
C SER A 6 10.84 -34.93 -6.41
N ARG A 7 10.32 -33.85 -5.82
CA ARG A 7 9.08 -33.92 -5.04
C ARG A 7 7.96 -33.22 -5.78
N PRO A 8 6.84 -33.86 -6.13
CA PRO A 8 5.72 -33.28 -6.87
C PRO A 8 5.04 -32.13 -6.13
N ASP A 9 5.31 -31.96 -4.84
CA ASP A 9 4.74 -30.88 -4.00
C ASP A 9 5.76 -29.79 -3.66
N SER A 10 6.88 -29.71 -4.39
CA SER A 10 7.87 -28.65 -4.18
C SER A 10 7.35 -27.31 -4.69
N VAL A 11 7.54 -26.26 -3.88
CA VAL A 11 7.21 -24.89 -4.22
C VAL A 11 8.49 -24.07 -4.24
N LEU A 12 8.72 -23.34 -5.32
CA LEU A 12 9.84 -22.42 -5.43
C LEU A 12 9.44 -21.08 -4.81
N TRP A 13 10.10 -20.70 -3.72
CA TRP A 13 9.99 -19.36 -3.18
C TRP A 13 10.93 -18.42 -3.93
N THR A 14 10.37 -17.56 -4.76
CA THR A 14 11.14 -16.53 -5.49
C THR A 14 10.23 -15.39 -5.90
N ASP A 15 10.77 -14.17 -5.81
CA ASP A 15 10.14 -12.96 -6.33
C ASP A 15 10.65 -12.60 -7.74
N ASP A 16 11.61 -13.39 -8.26
CA ASP A 16 12.08 -13.27 -9.64
C ASP A 16 11.14 -14.02 -10.60
N LEU A 17 10.50 -13.23 -11.49
CA LEU A 17 9.57 -13.76 -12.48
C LEU A 17 10.25 -14.70 -13.48
N ILE A 18 11.47 -14.37 -13.91
CA ILE A 18 12.20 -15.15 -14.91
C ILE A 18 12.59 -16.51 -14.32
N GLN A 19 13.13 -16.51 -13.11
CA GLN A 19 13.45 -17.77 -12.41
C GLN A 19 12.21 -18.62 -12.18
N ALA A 20 11.08 -18.00 -11.85
CA ALA A 20 9.82 -18.71 -11.65
C ALA A 20 9.31 -19.39 -12.93
N GLU A 21 9.33 -18.68 -14.06
CA GLU A 21 8.87 -19.23 -15.35
C GLU A 21 9.81 -20.33 -15.85
N LEU A 22 11.12 -20.18 -15.69
CA LEU A 22 12.09 -21.23 -16.00
C LEU A 22 11.85 -22.47 -15.14
N ALA A 23 11.72 -22.32 -13.84
CA ALA A 23 11.47 -23.45 -12.93
C ALA A 23 10.14 -24.16 -13.23
N LYS A 24 9.09 -23.41 -13.57
CA LYS A 24 7.80 -23.97 -13.99
C LYS A 24 7.93 -24.76 -15.30
N THR A 25 8.65 -24.22 -16.28
CA THR A 25 8.80 -24.81 -17.61
C THR A 25 9.67 -26.07 -17.56
N GLU A 26 10.79 -26.02 -16.83
CA GLU A 26 11.75 -27.12 -16.77
C GLU A 26 11.39 -28.21 -15.77
N PHE A 27 10.80 -27.83 -14.63
CA PHE A 27 10.60 -28.77 -13.51
C PHE A 27 9.13 -28.89 -13.07
N GLY A 28 8.19 -28.15 -13.67
CA GLY A 28 6.78 -28.16 -13.29
C GLY A 28 6.52 -27.61 -11.87
N VAL A 29 7.45 -26.89 -11.28
CA VAL A 29 7.40 -26.44 -9.90
C VAL A 29 6.44 -25.25 -9.77
N LYS A 30 5.59 -25.26 -8.74
CA LYS A 30 4.73 -24.13 -8.39
C LYS A 30 5.58 -23.03 -7.76
N ARG A 31 5.14 -21.77 -7.90
CA ARG A 31 5.78 -20.62 -7.32
C ARG A 31 5.02 -20.10 -6.11
N ALA A 32 5.74 -19.63 -5.12
CA ALA A 32 5.22 -18.76 -4.06
C ALA A 32 5.97 -17.43 -4.04
N TRP A 33 5.22 -16.35 -3.91
CA TRP A 33 5.72 -14.99 -3.74
C TRP A 33 5.95 -14.71 -2.26
N THR A 34 6.87 -13.81 -1.94
CA THR A 34 7.12 -13.42 -0.54
C THR A 34 5.86 -12.91 0.15
N GLU A 35 5.00 -12.15 -0.53
CA GLU A 35 3.71 -11.71 0.01
C GLU A 35 2.81 -12.88 0.40
N ILE A 36 2.67 -13.91 -0.46
CA ILE A 36 1.88 -15.12 -0.17
C ILE A 36 2.47 -15.87 1.04
N ILE A 37 3.79 -15.96 1.14
CA ILE A 37 4.45 -16.59 2.28
C ILE A 37 4.13 -15.79 3.56
N ALA A 38 4.20 -14.46 3.52
CA ALA A 38 3.84 -13.61 4.65
C ALA A 38 2.37 -13.80 5.07
N ASP A 39 1.44 -13.88 4.10
CA ASP A 39 0.02 -14.14 4.37
C ASP A 39 -0.19 -15.52 5.03
N GLN A 40 0.42 -16.57 4.49
CA GLN A 40 0.31 -17.91 5.06
C GLN A 40 0.93 -18.00 6.47
N THR A 41 2.05 -17.32 6.69
CA THR A 41 2.74 -17.26 7.98
C THR A 41 1.87 -16.53 9.03
N MET A 42 1.18 -15.45 8.61
CA MET A 42 0.21 -14.73 9.44
C MET A 42 -1.00 -15.63 9.77
N LEU A 43 -1.57 -16.30 8.77
CA LEU A 43 -2.71 -17.21 8.97
C LEU A 43 -2.35 -18.40 9.88
N ALA A 44 -1.10 -18.84 9.87
CA ALA A 44 -0.58 -19.84 10.79
C ALA A 44 -0.27 -19.30 12.20
N GLY A 45 -0.50 -18.00 12.45
CA GLY A 45 -0.26 -17.36 13.74
C GLY A 45 1.21 -17.19 14.11
N GLN A 46 2.13 -17.30 13.16
CA GLN A 46 3.57 -17.18 13.36
C GLN A 46 4.05 -15.72 13.32
N ILE A 47 3.35 -14.87 12.61
CA ILE A 47 3.54 -13.42 12.61
C ILE A 47 2.20 -12.72 12.81
N THR A 48 2.25 -11.48 13.31
CA THR A 48 1.08 -10.61 13.44
C THR A 48 0.73 -9.95 12.11
N ASP A 49 -0.50 -9.45 11.98
CA ASP A 49 -0.91 -8.67 10.80
C ASP A 49 -0.04 -7.39 10.63
N ALA A 50 0.37 -6.75 11.73
CA ALA A 50 1.26 -5.59 11.68
C ALA A 50 2.65 -5.94 11.11
N GLU A 51 3.19 -7.12 11.42
CA GLU A 51 4.45 -7.62 10.85
C GLU A 51 4.28 -7.95 9.36
N ARG A 52 3.17 -8.60 8.97
CA ARG A 52 2.83 -8.84 7.57
C ARG A 52 2.77 -7.53 6.78
N GLN A 53 2.04 -6.54 7.29
CA GLN A 53 1.94 -5.22 6.66
C GLN A 53 3.31 -4.54 6.51
N ARG A 54 4.21 -4.69 7.50
CA ARG A 54 5.58 -4.17 7.42
C ARG A 54 6.40 -4.88 6.34
N ILE A 55 6.28 -6.20 6.21
CA ILE A 55 6.94 -6.99 5.16
C ILE A 55 6.47 -6.49 3.79
N VAL A 56 5.15 -6.40 3.57
CA VAL A 56 4.58 -5.96 2.29
C VAL A 56 4.96 -4.51 1.99
N ALA A 57 4.93 -3.60 2.96
CA ALA A 57 5.39 -2.22 2.78
C ALA A 57 6.87 -2.15 2.36
N SER A 58 7.71 -3.04 2.90
CA SER A 58 9.13 -3.14 2.50
C SER A 58 9.28 -3.63 1.05
N LEU A 59 8.48 -4.64 0.64
CA LEU A 59 8.46 -5.12 -0.76
C LEU A 59 8.08 -4.01 -1.74
N VAL A 60 7.06 -3.22 -1.40
CA VAL A 60 6.68 -2.04 -2.19
C VAL A 60 7.84 -1.05 -2.29
N GLY A 61 8.54 -0.78 -1.19
CA GLY A 61 9.73 0.08 -1.17
C GLY A 61 10.84 -0.42 -2.10
N MET A 62 10.91 -1.71 -2.36
CA MET A 62 11.86 -2.35 -3.29
C MET A 62 11.36 -2.40 -4.75
N ASN A 63 10.33 -1.63 -5.12
CA ASN A 63 9.68 -1.68 -6.44
C ASN A 63 8.99 -3.02 -6.78
N TYR A 64 8.59 -3.77 -5.80
CA TYR A 64 7.85 -4.99 -6.01
C TYR A 64 6.42 -4.67 -6.49
N THR A 65 6.09 -5.04 -7.74
CA THR A 65 4.86 -4.58 -8.41
C THR A 65 3.67 -5.52 -8.24
N ALA A 66 3.87 -6.70 -7.68
CA ALA A 66 2.83 -7.72 -7.53
C ALA A 66 2.19 -7.72 -6.14
N THR A 67 2.19 -6.58 -5.45
CA THR A 67 1.61 -6.46 -4.12
C THR A 67 0.17 -5.98 -4.17
N TYR A 68 -0.67 -6.53 -3.31
CA TYR A 68 -2.02 -6.05 -3.09
C TYR A 68 -1.98 -4.85 -2.14
N PHE A 69 -2.45 -3.69 -2.61
CA PHE A 69 -2.49 -2.47 -1.81
C PHE A 69 -3.72 -2.43 -0.91
N GLU A 70 -3.48 -2.36 0.39
CA GLU A 70 -4.51 -2.05 1.38
C GLU A 70 -4.07 -0.88 2.27
N SER A 71 -5.03 -0.24 2.90
CA SER A 71 -4.80 0.94 3.73
C SER A 71 -3.88 0.69 4.94
N GLY A 72 -3.87 -0.52 5.48
CA GLY A 72 -2.96 -0.93 6.55
C GLY A 72 -1.49 -0.91 6.11
N ILE A 73 -1.21 -1.41 4.90
CA ILE A 73 0.14 -1.38 4.30
C ILE A 73 0.59 0.07 4.09
N MET A 74 -0.31 0.94 3.59
CA MET A 74 -0.02 2.37 3.41
C MET A 74 0.30 3.05 4.75
N LEU A 75 -0.47 2.75 5.79
CA LEU A 75 -0.25 3.30 7.12
C LEU A 75 1.10 2.84 7.70
N LYS A 76 1.43 1.56 7.53
CA LYS A 76 2.71 1.01 7.95
C LYS A 76 3.88 1.63 7.17
N ALA A 77 3.70 1.91 5.88
CA ALA A 77 4.69 2.62 5.08
C ALA A 77 4.91 4.06 5.56
N VAL A 78 3.85 4.76 5.99
CA VAL A 78 3.96 6.10 6.61
C VAL A 78 4.76 6.02 7.92
N GLU A 79 4.46 5.05 8.78
CA GLU A 79 5.21 4.81 10.02
C GLU A 79 6.70 4.59 9.74
N MET A 80 7.04 3.68 8.82
CA MET A 80 8.42 3.35 8.43
C MET A 80 9.16 4.52 7.78
N SER A 81 8.43 5.49 7.22
CA SER A 81 8.97 6.69 6.59
C SER A 81 9.01 7.91 7.53
N ASP A 82 8.76 7.73 8.83
CA ASP A 82 8.61 8.82 9.82
C ASP A 82 7.62 9.90 9.36
N ALA A 83 6.51 9.50 8.78
CA ALA A 83 5.50 10.37 8.17
C ALA A 83 6.09 11.39 7.17
N THR A 84 7.14 11.01 6.46
CA THR A 84 7.84 11.82 5.47
C THR A 84 7.57 11.28 4.06
N PRO A 85 6.75 11.97 3.23
CA PRO A 85 6.26 11.40 1.95
C PRO A 85 7.33 11.06 0.91
N TRP A 86 8.50 11.69 0.99
CA TRP A 86 9.62 11.46 0.07
C TRP A 86 10.64 10.43 0.55
N ARG A 87 10.37 9.76 1.69
CA ARG A 87 11.16 8.63 2.19
C ARG A 87 10.52 7.30 1.82
N PHE A 88 11.35 6.29 1.61
CA PHE A 88 10.90 4.91 1.44
C PHE A 88 10.37 4.34 2.77
N PRO A 89 9.36 3.48 2.74
CA PRO A 89 8.67 2.96 1.56
C PRO A 89 7.50 3.82 1.05
N PHE A 90 7.03 4.84 1.81
CA PHE A 90 5.83 5.61 1.42
C PHE A 90 6.01 6.40 0.12
N LYS A 91 7.21 6.91 -0.16
CA LYS A 91 7.55 7.52 -1.46
C LYS A 91 7.13 6.64 -2.63
N GLN A 92 7.44 5.34 -2.56
CA GLN A 92 7.13 4.39 -3.62
C GLN A 92 5.63 4.22 -3.82
N ILE A 93 4.86 4.22 -2.74
CA ILE A 93 3.39 4.21 -2.81
C ILE A 93 2.88 5.44 -3.55
N VAL A 94 3.37 6.63 -3.20
CA VAL A 94 3.00 7.88 -3.89
C VAL A 94 3.32 7.79 -5.39
N GLU A 95 4.48 7.27 -5.77
CA GLU A 95 4.86 7.08 -7.18
C GLU A 95 3.96 6.09 -7.92
N ILE A 96 3.51 5.02 -7.25
CA ILE A 96 2.55 4.06 -7.83
C ILE A 96 1.20 4.73 -8.05
N PHE A 97 0.73 5.54 -7.10
CA PHE A 97 -0.54 6.27 -7.20
C PHE A 97 -0.52 7.36 -8.29
N GLN A 98 0.64 7.82 -8.72
CA GLN A 98 0.77 8.76 -9.86
C GLN A 98 0.58 8.08 -11.22
N LYS A 99 0.68 6.75 -11.28
CA LYS A 99 0.55 6.01 -12.55
C LYS A 99 -0.92 5.84 -12.92
N PRO A 100 -1.27 5.96 -14.21
CA PRO A 100 -2.62 5.66 -14.67
C PRO A 100 -3.05 4.25 -14.26
N THR A 101 -4.24 4.13 -13.69
CA THR A 101 -4.79 2.83 -13.27
C THR A 101 -6.13 2.55 -13.95
N GLY A 102 -6.34 1.30 -14.33
CA GLY A 102 -7.66 0.83 -14.81
C GLY A 102 -8.69 0.64 -13.69
N ASN A 103 -8.25 0.60 -12.42
CA ASN A 103 -9.13 0.39 -11.26
C ASN A 103 -9.17 1.64 -10.36
N LEU A 104 -9.70 2.72 -10.89
CA LEU A 104 -9.84 3.98 -10.17
C LEU A 104 -10.70 3.84 -8.90
N GLN A 105 -11.79 3.10 -8.97
CA GLN A 105 -12.69 2.93 -7.82
C GLN A 105 -12.00 2.22 -6.65
N GLY A 106 -11.24 1.18 -6.93
CA GLY A 106 -10.43 0.49 -5.92
C GLY A 106 -9.37 1.41 -5.30
N LEU A 107 -8.69 2.20 -6.14
CA LEU A 107 -7.69 3.17 -5.69
C LEU A 107 -8.30 4.22 -4.75
N LEU A 108 -9.46 4.77 -5.10
CA LEU A 108 -10.18 5.75 -4.29
C LEU A 108 -10.66 5.15 -2.96
N GLY A 109 -11.18 3.91 -2.98
CA GLY A 109 -11.61 3.20 -1.78
C GLY A 109 -10.47 3.00 -0.79
N VAL A 110 -9.32 2.52 -1.26
CA VAL A 110 -8.12 2.34 -0.43
C VAL A 110 -7.62 3.69 0.11
N SER A 111 -7.66 4.75 -0.71
CA SER A 111 -7.26 6.10 -0.29
C SER A 111 -8.13 6.65 0.83
N VAL A 112 -9.45 6.50 0.72
CA VAL A 112 -10.40 6.95 1.76
C VAL A 112 -10.15 6.18 3.06
N ASP A 113 -10.06 4.85 3.00
CA ASP A 113 -9.83 4.03 4.19
C ASP A 113 -8.47 4.33 4.84
N PHE A 114 -7.43 4.57 4.04
CA PHE A 114 -6.13 5.01 4.52
C PHE A 114 -6.22 6.37 5.25
N LEU A 115 -6.90 7.36 4.68
CA LEU A 115 -7.06 8.67 5.30
C LEU A 115 -7.80 8.57 6.64
N ILE A 116 -8.86 7.76 6.70
CA ILE A 116 -9.59 7.49 7.94
C ILE A 116 -8.65 6.92 9.02
N LYS A 117 -7.85 5.91 8.67
CA LYS A 117 -6.88 5.30 9.59
C LYS A 117 -5.80 6.28 10.01
N LEU A 118 -5.23 7.05 9.05
CA LEU A 118 -4.20 8.06 9.31
C LEU A 118 -4.65 9.11 10.35
N TYR A 119 -5.93 9.51 10.29
CA TYR A 119 -6.48 10.48 11.26
C TYR A 119 -6.78 9.89 12.63
N ARG A 120 -6.85 8.57 12.75
CA ARG A 120 -6.97 7.88 14.04
C ARG A 120 -5.63 7.71 14.75
N GLU A 121 -4.53 7.78 13.98
CA GLU A 121 -3.18 7.67 14.52
C GLU A 121 -2.71 8.99 15.15
N ASN A 122 -1.79 8.88 16.10
CA ASN A 122 -1.29 10.03 16.84
C ASN A 122 -0.09 10.70 16.13
N TYR A 123 -0.28 11.12 14.87
CA TYR A 123 0.69 11.92 14.14
C TYR A 123 0.52 13.41 14.42
N LEU A 124 1.63 14.16 14.38
CA LEU A 124 1.59 15.62 14.40
C LEU A 124 0.78 16.15 13.22
N PRO A 125 -0.04 17.22 13.40
CA PRO A 125 -0.89 17.77 12.34
C PRO A 125 -0.13 18.09 11.05
N GLU A 126 1.09 18.65 11.16
CA GLU A 126 1.92 19.01 10.01
C GLU A 126 2.42 17.77 9.25
N SER A 127 2.83 16.72 9.96
CA SER A 127 3.26 15.46 9.36
C SER A 127 2.11 14.78 8.64
N ARG A 128 0.93 14.78 9.25
CA ARG A 128 -0.30 14.26 8.66
C ARG A 128 -0.66 15.01 7.40
N CYS A 129 -0.63 16.36 7.44
CA CYS A 129 -0.94 17.19 6.29
C CYS A 129 0.01 16.92 5.11
N ARG A 130 1.32 16.79 5.35
CA ARG A 130 2.30 16.43 4.31
C ARG A 130 1.98 15.10 3.63
N VAL A 131 1.60 14.08 4.41
CA VAL A 131 1.22 12.76 3.88
C VAL A 131 -0.05 12.84 3.04
N VAL A 132 -1.08 13.55 3.54
CA VAL A 132 -2.34 13.78 2.82
C VAL A 132 -2.11 14.51 1.51
N THR A 133 -1.39 15.64 1.55
CA THR A 133 -1.09 16.44 0.35
C THR A 133 -0.35 15.61 -0.70
N ALA A 134 0.67 14.84 -0.30
CA ALA A 134 1.41 14.00 -1.24
C ALA A 134 0.52 12.93 -1.91
N LEU A 135 -0.39 12.31 -1.16
CA LEU A 135 -1.33 11.33 -1.71
C LEU A 135 -2.33 11.99 -2.68
N LEU A 136 -2.89 13.13 -2.28
CA LEU A 136 -3.85 13.86 -3.13
C LEU A 136 -3.22 14.36 -4.42
N ASP A 137 -1.98 14.85 -4.35
CA ASP A 137 -1.20 15.29 -5.51
C ASP A 137 -0.92 14.13 -6.47
N ALA A 138 -0.60 12.95 -5.92
CA ALA A 138 -0.42 11.73 -6.69
C ALA A 138 -1.71 11.31 -7.43
N LEU A 139 -2.84 11.31 -6.73
CA LEU A 139 -4.15 11.01 -7.31
C LEU A 139 -4.57 12.03 -8.36
N TRP A 140 -4.28 13.32 -8.14
CA TRP A 140 -4.57 14.37 -9.11
C TRP A 140 -3.81 14.19 -10.42
N ARG A 141 -2.56 13.74 -10.33
CA ARG A 141 -1.73 13.47 -11.54
C ARG A 141 -2.17 12.22 -12.29
N SER A 142 -2.64 11.20 -11.57
CA SER A 142 -3.09 9.94 -12.19
C SER A 142 -4.44 10.06 -12.89
N VAL A 143 -5.30 10.96 -12.42
CA VAL A 143 -6.68 11.13 -12.93
C VAL A 143 -7.00 12.61 -13.09
N PRO A 144 -6.95 13.17 -14.30
CA PRO A 144 -7.12 14.60 -14.55
C PRO A 144 -8.56 15.12 -14.36
N LEU A 145 -9.38 14.41 -13.61
CA LEU A 145 -10.75 14.79 -13.30
C LEU A 145 -10.86 15.22 -11.82
N ARG A 146 -11.50 16.36 -11.56
CA ARG A 146 -11.79 16.83 -10.19
C ARG A 146 -12.69 15.88 -9.38
N LEU A 147 -13.40 14.97 -10.06
CA LEU A 147 -14.33 14.01 -9.44
C LEU A 147 -13.71 13.13 -8.35
N PRO A 148 -12.49 12.55 -8.52
CA PRO A 148 -11.87 11.74 -7.47
C PRO A 148 -11.63 12.49 -6.16
N LEU A 149 -11.16 13.72 -6.25
CA LEU A 149 -10.91 14.54 -5.06
C LEU A 149 -12.19 14.92 -4.34
N LEU A 150 -13.25 15.25 -5.08
CA LEU A 150 -14.58 15.50 -4.51
C LEU A 150 -15.14 14.25 -3.84
N HIS A 151 -14.93 13.07 -4.41
CA HIS A 151 -15.34 11.80 -3.81
C HIS A 151 -14.61 11.55 -2.48
N ILE A 152 -13.30 11.72 -2.45
CA ILE A 152 -12.49 11.58 -1.23
C ILE A 152 -12.95 12.59 -0.18
N ARG A 153 -13.08 13.88 -0.55
CA ARG A 153 -13.53 14.94 0.37
C ARG A 153 -14.90 14.64 0.97
N ARG A 154 -15.86 14.22 0.13
CA ARG A 154 -17.22 13.89 0.57
C ARG A 154 -17.25 12.70 1.54
N ASN A 155 -16.56 11.62 1.22
CA ASN A 155 -16.56 10.41 2.06
C ASN A 155 -15.76 10.63 3.36
N SER A 156 -14.66 11.38 3.29
CA SER A 156 -13.90 11.74 4.51
C SER A 156 -14.70 12.70 5.40
N ALA A 157 -15.45 13.64 4.83
CA ALA A 157 -16.32 14.55 5.58
C ALA A 157 -17.40 13.79 6.36
N GLN A 158 -17.98 12.74 5.80
CA GLN A 158 -18.95 11.89 6.51
C GLN A 158 -18.33 11.23 7.75
N PHE A 159 -17.05 10.84 7.66
CA PHE A 159 -16.32 10.26 8.78
C PHE A 159 -15.99 11.29 9.87
N PHE A 160 -15.63 12.51 9.48
CA PHE A 160 -15.30 13.61 10.41
C PHE A 160 -16.53 14.36 10.94
N GLY A 161 -17.74 14.01 10.51
CA GLY A 161 -18.98 14.74 10.81
C GLY A 161 -19.26 14.98 12.30
N LEU A 162 -18.54 14.31 13.20
CA LEU A 162 -18.57 14.53 14.66
C LEU A 162 -17.28 15.18 15.20
N ASN A 163 -16.27 15.43 14.37
CA ASN A 163 -14.98 16.01 14.78
C ASN A 163 -14.60 17.19 13.89
N SER A 164 -15.12 18.37 14.28
CA SER A 164 -14.88 19.63 13.55
C SER A 164 -13.38 20.01 13.43
N VAL A 165 -12.55 19.62 14.39
CA VAL A 165 -11.11 19.91 14.36
C VAL A 165 -10.42 19.07 13.28
N GLY A 166 -10.73 17.78 13.22
CA GLY A 166 -10.20 16.88 12.18
C GLY A 166 -10.66 17.31 10.79
N GLN A 167 -11.94 17.68 10.63
CA GLN A 167 -12.48 18.20 9.37
C GLN A 167 -11.76 19.46 8.91
N ASN A 168 -11.58 20.45 9.79
CA ASN A 168 -10.90 21.69 9.46
C ASN A 168 -9.42 21.46 9.08
N GLN A 169 -8.73 20.54 9.74
CA GLN A 169 -7.35 20.17 9.37
C GLN A 169 -7.31 19.48 8.00
N PHE A 170 -8.23 18.58 7.74
CA PHE A 170 -8.33 17.88 6.46
C PHE A 170 -8.62 18.87 5.31
N ASP A 171 -9.60 19.77 5.48
CA ASP A 171 -9.96 20.77 4.47
C ASP A 171 -8.79 21.71 4.16
N ARG A 172 -8.00 22.12 5.15
CA ARG A 172 -6.79 22.92 4.92
C ARG A 172 -5.75 22.22 4.04
N CYS A 173 -5.65 20.88 4.11
CA CYS A 173 -4.74 20.13 3.25
C CYS A 173 -5.23 20.07 1.80
N PHE A 174 -6.53 20.29 1.53
CA PHE A 174 -7.10 20.36 0.18
C PHE A 174 -6.96 21.74 -0.45
N ASP A 175 -6.84 22.77 0.34
CA ASP A 175 -6.81 24.16 -0.12
C ASP A 175 -5.37 24.66 -0.41
N GLN A 176 -4.34 23.81 -0.18
CA GLN A 176 -2.93 24.04 -0.53
C GLN A 176 -2.61 23.48 -1.93
#